data_d8a2dd780b3abd3d74e1f8348c45de8b
#
_entry.id   d8a2dd780b3abd3d74e1f8348c45de8b
#
_cell.length_a   1.000
_cell.length_b   1.000
_cell.length_c   1.000
_cell.angle_alpha   90.00
_cell.angle_beta   90.00
_cell.angle_gamma   90.00
#
_symmetry.space_group_name_H-M   'P 1'
#
loop_
_entity.id
_entity.type
_entity.pdbx_description
1 polymer ?
#
loop_
_entity_poly.entity_id
_entity_poly.type
_entity_poly.pdbx_seq_one_letter_code
_entity_poly.pdbx_strand_id
1 'polypeptide(L)'
;LTYSTAQAAINENIKVSDLSLIPSNGNGVEDPTYNKTKVNDILKLKFTWDATTADPKSGQSFQIGLPSQFRNRENLTEPMTVTHNGADHTIGECVMDDQTITCTFNDTLATLRGQGFNGLNGKGSALVVASEATEDSTATINANGEKTAVPIPGGRITENQGLDYTPETLRKWAFDVTAASKQMDWEITLGPSQLKDALAAAGAPIALDGRTRSTITLTDELSPGQAYSQDLTQWRLNIGTSSTRNDVYGQVTDATGTDQDTSQGDFDLNVAFEGDRATITITGPFTADTNYIVYYASVPTSESGSVQPGLEYKNNVHLKGTDREASWSIYYTRSFTIDVELAPGFGGFSVAKLLTGSGAPKVPAGTTFDVAVDYTLPGGATVDTY
;
A
#
# COMPACT_ATOMS: atom_id res chain seq x y z
N LEU A 1 -2.61 4.34 38.65
CA LEU A 1 -2.10 3.03 38.22
C LEU A 1 -1.62 3.18 36.78
N THR A 2 -0.31 3.40 36.60
CA THR A 2 0.36 3.37 35.29
C THR A 2 0.52 1.90 34.92
N TYR A 3 -0.20 1.44 33.92
CA TYR A 3 0.09 0.17 33.28
C TYR A 3 1.36 0.35 32.45
N SER A 4 2.48 -0.14 32.97
CA SER A 4 3.64 -0.42 32.16
C SER A 4 3.26 -1.60 31.28
N THR A 5 3.09 -1.36 29.97
CA THR A 5 3.08 -2.44 28.99
C THR A 5 4.47 -3.08 29.06
N ALA A 6 4.53 -4.32 29.54
CA ALA A 6 5.76 -5.08 29.49
C ALA A 6 6.19 -5.15 28.02
N GLN A 7 7.37 -4.58 27.72
CA GLN A 7 7.94 -4.70 26.38
C GLN A 7 8.16 -6.18 26.08
N ALA A 8 7.67 -6.65 24.95
CA ALA A 8 7.82 -8.05 24.53
C ALA A 8 9.31 -8.45 24.58
N ALA A 9 9.61 -9.58 25.21
CA ALA A 9 10.99 -10.06 25.33
C ALA A 9 11.45 -10.60 23.97
N ILE A 10 12.46 -9.99 23.36
CA ILE A 10 13.05 -10.44 22.10
C ILE A 10 13.71 -11.81 22.32
N ASN A 11 13.37 -12.79 21.48
CA ASN A 11 14.07 -14.07 21.40
C ASN A 11 15.06 -14.01 20.24
N GLU A 12 16.32 -13.71 20.55
CA GLU A 12 17.41 -13.52 19.58
C GLU A 12 17.77 -14.82 18.82
N ASN A 13 17.27 -15.98 19.25
CA ASN A 13 17.50 -17.25 18.55
C ASN A 13 16.56 -17.41 17.33
N ILE A 14 15.53 -16.58 17.21
CA ILE A 14 14.68 -16.57 16.01
C ILE A 14 15.47 -15.90 14.88
N LYS A 15 15.62 -16.61 13.78
CA LYS A 15 16.36 -16.11 12.61
C LYS A 15 15.43 -15.35 11.70
N VAL A 16 15.88 -14.15 11.28
CA VAL A 16 15.27 -13.36 10.21
C VAL A 16 16.30 -13.23 9.10
N SER A 17 15.96 -13.63 7.89
CA SER A 17 16.91 -13.73 6.78
C SER A 17 16.24 -13.38 5.44
N ASP A 18 17.00 -13.49 4.35
CA ASP A 18 16.56 -13.24 2.97
C ASP A 18 15.88 -11.88 2.78
N LEU A 19 16.42 -10.86 3.47
CA LEU A 19 15.88 -9.52 3.36
C LEU A 19 16.17 -8.93 1.98
N SER A 20 15.14 -8.34 1.38
CA SER A 20 15.25 -7.63 0.11
C SER A 20 14.32 -6.43 0.05
N LEU A 21 14.74 -5.39 -0.66
CA LEU A 21 13.95 -4.19 -0.96
C LEU A 21 13.65 -4.18 -2.46
N ILE A 22 12.37 -4.18 -2.82
CA ILE A 22 11.92 -4.18 -4.20
C ILE A 22 11.05 -2.96 -4.43
N PRO A 23 11.29 -2.14 -5.47
CA PRO A 23 10.41 -1.03 -5.81
C PRO A 23 8.97 -1.51 -5.98
N SER A 24 8.05 -0.74 -5.48
CA SER A 24 6.63 -1.06 -5.50
C SER A 24 5.81 0.21 -5.71
N ASN A 25 4.60 0.06 -6.20
CA ASN A 25 3.63 1.15 -6.17
C ASN A 25 2.79 1.09 -4.88
N GLY A 26 1.93 2.10 -4.69
CA GLY A 26 1.02 2.17 -3.55
C GLY A 26 0.05 1.00 -3.43
N ASN A 27 -0.18 0.28 -4.52
CA ASN A 27 -1.01 -0.93 -4.57
C ASN A 27 -0.22 -2.20 -4.22
N GLY A 28 1.04 -2.10 -3.81
CA GLY A 28 1.88 -3.22 -3.44
C GLY A 28 2.37 -4.06 -4.63
N VAL A 29 2.19 -3.57 -5.86
CA VAL A 29 2.69 -4.24 -7.06
C VAL A 29 4.17 -3.98 -7.22
N GLU A 30 4.96 -5.04 -7.23
CA GLU A 30 6.40 -4.98 -7.39
C GLU A 30 6.79 -4.58 -8.82
N ASP A 31 7.77 -3.69 -8.95
CA ASP A 31 8.43 -3.38 -10.23
C ASP A 31 9.94 -3.57 -10.10
N PRO A 32 10.44 -4.79 -10.24
CA PRO A 32 11.86 -5.08 -10.12
C PRO A 32 12.71 -4.47 -11.25
N THR A 33 12.06 -3.97 -12.32
CA THR A 33 12.75 -3.30 -13.43
C THR A 33 13.03 -1.82 -13.14
N TYR A 34 12.31 -1.23 -12.18
CA TYR A 34 12.53 0.13 -11.75
C TYR A 34 13.76 0.19 -10.84
N ASN A 35 14.90 0.60 -11.41
CA ASN A 35 16.18 0.62 -10.72
C ASN A 35 16.54 2.04 -10.24
N LYS A 36 15.69 2.60 -9.40
CA LYS A 36 15.86 3.92 -8.77
C LYS A 36 15.14 3.91 -7.43
N THR A 37 15.55 4.80 -6.54
CA THR A 37 14.81 5.09 -5.31
C THR A 37 14.88 6.59 -5.04
N LYS A 38 13.73 7.20 -4.81
CA LYS A 38 13.59 8.61 -4.42
C LYS A 38 12.92 8.71 -3.08
N VAL A 39 13.11 9.80 -2.38
CA VAL A 39 12.33 10.12 -1.18
C VAL A 39 10.84 10.08 -1.52
N ASN A 40 10.06 9.44 -0.67
CA ASN A 40 8.64 9.09 -0.80
C ASN A 40 8.31 7.92 -1.75
N ASP A 41 9.28 7.28 -2.38
CA ASP A 41 9.02 6.02 -3.08
C ASP A 41 8.62 4.92 -2.10
N ILE A 42 7.71 4.05 -2.56
CA ILE A 42 7.28 2.87 -1.83
C ILE A 42 8.08 1.67 -2.32
N LEU A 43 8.60 0.90 -1.36
CA LEU A 43 9.29 -0.36 -1.62
C LEU A 43 8.62 -1.48 -0.83
N LYS A 44 8.75 -2.69 -1.31
CA LYS A 44 8.36 -3.88 -0.56
C LYS A 44 9.61 -4.48 0.08
N LEU A 45 9.66 -4.47 1.40
CA LEU A 45 10.61 -5.25 2.18
C LEU A 45 10.08 -6.68 2.28
N LYS A 46 10.87 -7.65 1.82
CA LYS A 46 10.57 -9.09 1.96
C LYS A 46 11.57 -9.71 2.91
N PHE A 47 11.14 -10.71 3.65
CA PHE A 47 11.99 -11.47 4.57
C PHE A 47 11.45 -12.88 4.81
N THR A 48 12.30 -13.74 5.31
CA THR A 48 11.95 -15.04 5.90
C THR A 48 12.24 -15.02 7.39
N TRP A 49 11.51 -15.83 8.15
CA TRP A 49 11.77 -15.99 9.57
C TRP A 49 11.67 -17.47 9.97
N ASP A 50 12.49 -17.89 10.94
CA ASP A 50 12.54 -19.26 11.42
C ASP A 50 12.74 -19.29 12.94
N ALA A 51 11.74 -19.80 13.63
CA ALA A 51 11.73 -20.01 15.08
C ALA A 51 11.78 -21.48 15.47
N THR A 52 12.05 -22.38 14.52
CA THR A 52 12.03 -23.84 14.73
C THR A 52 12.92 -24.27 15.89
N THR A 53 14.15 -23.76 15.95
CA THR A 53 15.11 -24.09 17.01
C THR A 53 15.12 -23.11 18.17
N ALA A 54 14.41 -22.01 18.04
CA ALA A 54 14.38 -20.93 19.04
C ALA A 54 13.44 -21.21 20.21
N ASP A 55 12.51 -22.17 20.05
CA ASP A 55 11.51 -22.56 21.04
C ASP A 55 10.82 -21.34 21.73
N PRO A 56 10.22 -20.41 20.96
CA PRO A 56 9.63 -19.22 21.53
C PRO A 56 8.49 -19.54 22.51
N LYS A 57 8.46 -18.80 23.61
CA LYS A 57 7.40 -18.88 24.62
C LYS A 57 6.39 -17.74 24.39
N SER A 58 5.22 -17.90 24.99
CA SER A 58 4.22 -16.83 25.03
C SER A 58 4.84 -15.53 25.57
N GLY A 59 4.55 -14.41 24.92
CA GLY A 59 5.13 -13.09 25.22
C GLY A 59 6.53 -12.86 24.68
N GLN A 60 7.17 -13.85 24.05
CA GLN A 60 8.42 -13.64 23.33
C GLN A 60 8.15 -13.18 21.89
N SER A 61 9.11 -12.46 21.34
CA SER A 61 8.97 -11.82 20.03
C SER A 61 10.23 -11.89 19.20
N PHE A 62 10.11 -11.64 17.91
CA PHE A 62 11.19 -11.21 17.05
C PHE A 62 10.88 -9.84 16.45
N GLN A 63 11.91 -9.12 16.03
CA GLN A 63 11.77 -7.76 15.59
C GLN A 63 12.63 -7.49 14.34
N ILE A 64 12.09 -6.67 13.43
CA ILE A 64 12.82 -6.07 12.32
C ILE A 64 12.85 -4.57 12.57
N GLY A 65 14.05 -3.98 12.61
CA GLY A 65 14.25 -2.54 12.76
C GLY A 65 14.72 -1.91 11.47
N LEU A 66 14.03 -0.87 11.02
CA LEU A 66 14.39 -0.10 9.84
C LEU A 66 15.38 1.01 10.20
N PRO A 67 16.36 1.33 9.33
CA PRO A 67 17.17 2.52 9.48
C PRO A 67 16.36 3.80 9.16
N SER A 68 16.85 4.97 9.55
CA SER A 68 16.15 6.25 9.38
C SER A 68 15.79 6.58 7.93
N GLN A 69 16.53 6.04 6.96
CA GLN A 69 16.25 6.20 5.53
C GLN A 69 14.94 5.56 5.09
N PHE A 70 14.36 4.69 5.91
CA PHE A 70 13.09 4.02 5.64
C PHE A 70 12.17 4.10 6.85
N ARG A 71 10.88 4.09 6.60
CA ARG A 71 9.83 3.89 7.60
C ARG A 71 8.78 2.93 7.07
N ASN A 72 8.06 2.27 7.96
CA ASN A 72 6.86 1.55 7.57
C ASN A 72 5.85 2.52 6.95
N ARG A 73 5.09 2.05 5.96
CA ARG A 73 4.10 2.88 5.28
C ARG A 73 2.98 3.31 6.22
N GLU A 74 2.57 2.45 7.13
CA GLU A 74 1.52 2.71 8.10
C GLU A 74 1.75 1.92 9.39
N ASN A 75 1.16 2.40 10.48
CA ASN A 75 1.11 1.69 11.75
C ASN A 75 -0.10 0.77 11.74
N LEU A 76 0.11 -0.52 11.98
CA LEU A 76 -0.97 -1.51 12.01
C LEU A 76 -0.60 -2.71 12.87
N THR A 77 -1.60 -3.52 13.18
CA THR A 77 -1.46 -4.81 13.85
C THR A 77 -2.06 -5.90 12.98
N GLU A 78 -1.30 -6.96 12.73
CA GLU A 78 -1.73 -8.12 11.95
C GLU A 78 -1.57 -9.41 12.75
N PRO A 79 -2.58 -10.30 12.76
CA PRO A 79 -2.47 -11.57 13.45
C PRO A 79 -1.51 -12.52 12.73
N MET A 80 -0.76 -13.30 13.50
CA MET A 80 -0.03 -14.47 13.02
C MET A 80 -0.94 -15.68 13.11
N THR A 81 -1.51 -16.08 11.98
CA THR A 81 -2.51 -17.16 11.92
C THR A 81 -1.96 -18.34 11.16
N VAL A 82 -2.21 -19.54 11.67
CA VAL A 82 -1.90 -20.82 11.03
C VAL A 82 -3.17 -21.67 10.95
N THR A 83 -3.37 -22.30 9.80
CA THR A 83 -4.47 -23.25 9.61
C THR A 83 -4.01 -24.65 10.01
N HIS A 84 -4.67 -25.26 10.97
CA HIS A 84 -4.41 -26.61 11.42
C HIS A 84 -5.73 -27.37 11.61
N ASN A 85 -5.82 -28.58 11.06
CA ASN A 85 -7.03 -29.42 11.08
C ASN A 85 -8.31 -28.69 10.59
N GLY A 86 -8.16 -27.84 9.58
CA GLY A 86 -9.28 -27.09 9.01
C GLY A 86 -9.79 -25.91 9.86
N ALA A 87 -9.08 -25.56 10.93
CA ALA A 87 -9.36 -24.40 11.78
C ALA A 87 -8.17 -23.45 11.80
N ASP A 88 -8.47 -22.15 11.85
CA ASP A 88 -7.47 -21.11 11.97
C ASP A 88 -7.14 -20.85 13.44
N HIS A 89 -5.86 -20.81 13.75
CA HIS A 89 -5.32 -20.56 15.07
C HIS A 89 -4.42 -19.32 15.03
N THR A 90 -4.74 -18.32 15.80
CA THR A 90 -3.89 -17.13 15.97
C THR A 90 -2.86 -17.41 17.05
N ILE A 91 -1.60 -17.54 16.65
CA ILE A 91 -0.45 -17.88 17.54
C ILE A 91 0.33 -16.66 18.02
N GLY A 92 -0.04 -15.48 17.56
CA GLY A 92 0.60 -14.22 17.91
C GLY A 92 0.06 -13.07 17.07
N GLU A 93 0.74 -11.94 17.19
CA GLU A 93 0.46 -10.75 16.39
C GLU A 93 1.73 -10.00 16.07
N CYS A 94 1.75 -9.34 14.92
CA CYS A 94 2.81 -8.42 14.51
C CYS A 94 2.29 -6.98 14.61
N VAL A 95 3.02 -6.14 15.32
CA VAL A 95 2.76 -4.71 15.45
C VAL A 95 3.80 -3.95 14.64
N MET A 96 3.32 -3.09 13.76
CA MET A 96 4.15 -2.16 12.99
C MET A 96 4.01 -0.77 13.55
N ASP A 97 5.12 -0.15 13.86
CA ASP A 97 5.26 1.30 14.05
C ASP A 97 6.14 1.88 12.95
N ASP A 98 6.48 3.16 13.03
CA ASP A 98 7.25 3.85 11.98
C ASP A 98 8.57 3.15 11.64
N GLN A 99 9.26 2.58 12.63
CA GLN A 99 10.63 2.08 12.47
C GLN A 99 10.77 0.57 12.75
N THR A 100 9.76 -0.08 13.32
CA THR A 100 9.87 -1.48 13.71
C THR A 100 8.68 -2.33 13.27
N ILE A 101 8.94 -3.62 13.10
CA ILE A 101 7.95 -4.67 12.98
C ILE A 101 8.26 -5.65 14.11
N THR A 102 7.35 -5.78 15.08
CA THR A 102 7.52 -6.66 16.24
C THR A 102 6.44 -7.72 16.25
N CYS A 103 6.83 -8.98 16.09
CA CYS A 103 5.93 -10.13 16.08
C CYS A 103 6.04 -10.89 17.40
N THR A 104 4.96 -10.93 18.18
CA THR A 104 4.91 -11.51 19.52
C THR A 104 4.02 -12.74 19.53
N PHE A 105 4.52 -13.85 20.09
CA PHE A 105 3.79 -15.09 20.23
C PHE A 105 2.88 -15.08 21.46
N ASN A 106 1.78 -15.84 21.40
CA ASN A 106 0.81 -15.99 22.49
C ASN A 106 0.71 -17.43 22.98
N ASP A 107 -0.20 -17.71 23.93
CA ASP A 107 -0.36 -19.00 24.56
C ASP A 107 -0.89 -20.10 23.62
N THR A 108 -1.55 -19.74 22.52
CA THR A 108 -2.04 -20.71 21.52
C THR A 108 -0.89 -21.48 20.89
N LEU A 109 0.28 -20.84 20.70
CA LEU A 109 1.48 -21.51 20.22
C LEU A 109 1.89 -22.68 21.12
N ALA A 110 1.86 -22.48 22.44
CA ALA A 110 2.21 -23.52 23.42
C ALA A 110 1.28 -24.74 23.31
N THR A 111 -0.02 -24.50 23.08
CA THR A 111 -1.02 -25.55 22.88
C THR A 111 -0.72 -26.39 21.64
N LEU A 112 -0.44 -25.75 20.51
CA LEU A 112 -0.11 -26.44 19.25
C LEU A 112 1.21 -27.21 19.36
N ARG A 113 2.21 -26.67 20.05
CA ARG A 113 3.48 -27.34 20.33
C ARG A 113 3.31 -28.57 21.20
N GLY A 114 2.42 -28.51 22.17
CA GLY A 114 2.04 -29.67 22.98
C GLY A 114 1.45 -30.83 22.15
N GLN A 115 0.99 -30.53 20.94
CA GLN A 115 0.53 -31.50 19.94
C GLN A 115 1.62 -31.99 18.99
N GLY A 116 2.90 -31.63 19.22
CA GLY A 116 4.04 -32.12 18.43
C GLY A 116 4.46 -31.21 17.26
N PHE A 117 3.89 -30.01 17.12
CA PHE A 117 4.24 -29.06 16.07
C PHE A 117 5.36 -28.11 16.54
N ASN A 118 6.60 -28.44 16.23
CA ASN A 118 7.78 -27.66 16.64
C ASN A 118 8.45 -26.90 15.49
N GLY A 119 8.27 -27.35 14.23
CA GLY A 119 8.70 -26.58 13.07
C GLY A 119 7.83 -25.32 12.94
N LEU A 120 8.46 -24.14 13.04
CA LEU A 120 7.78 -22.86 13.07
C LEU A 120 8.59 -21.85 12.27
N ASN A 121 8.12 -21.49 11.09
CA ASN A 121 8.79 -20.60 10.17
C ASN A 121 7.78 -19.91 9.25
N GLY A 122 8.24 -19.01 8.41
CA GLY A 122 7.38 -18.38 7.41
C GLY A 122 8.09 -17.27 6.65
N LYS A 123 7.30 -16.55 5.89
CA LYS A 123 7.71 -15.38 5.11
C LYS A 123 6.89 -14.18 5.54
N GLY A 124 7.46 -13.01 5.32
CA GLY A 124 6.74 -11.77 5.54
C GLY A 124 7.11 -10.73 4.50
N SER A 125 6.23 -9.76 4.36
CA SER A 125 6.49 -8.57 3.56
C SER A 125 5.85 -7.33 4.16
N ALA A 126 6.53 -6.19 4.03
CA ALA A 126 6.05 -4.90 4.48
C ALA A 126 6.24 -3.85 3.39
N LEU A 127 5.25 -2.97 3.20
CA LEU A 127 5.45 -1.77 2.40
C LEU A 127 6.16 -0.72 3.27
N VAL A 128 7.30 -0.28 2.78
CA VAL A 128 8.15 0.73 3.43
C VAL A 128 8.29 1.93 2.51
N VAL A 129 8.51 3.09 3.09
CA VAL A 129 8.67 4.36 2.37
C VAL A 129 10.09 4.85 2.57
N ALA A 130 10.75 5.25 1.49
CA ALA A 130 12.03 5.94 1.55
C ALA A 130 11.82 7.34 2.16
N SER A 131 12.45 7.62 3.30
CA SER A 131 12.21 8.82 4.12
C SER A 131 13.27 9.89 3.96
N GLU A 132 14.52 9.49 3.71
CA GLU A 132 15.68 10.38 3.66
C GLU A 132 16.57 10.03 2.47
N ALA A 133 17.09 11.05 1.81
CA ALA A 133 18.09 10.87 0.77
C ALA A 133 19.41 10.35 1.37
N THR A 134 20.08 9.47 0.64
CA THR A 134 21.39 8.94 1.03
C THR A 134 22.18 8.49 -0.20
N GLU A 135 23.49 8.63 -0.14
CA GLU A 135 24.41 8.06 -1.13
C GLU A 135 24.84 6.62 -0.76
N ASP A 136 24.39 6.09 0.37
CA ASP A 136 24.66 4.71 0.75
C ASP A 136 23.96 3.75 -0.21
N SER A 137 24.69 2.74 -0.67
CA SER A 137 24.14 1.75 -1.59
C SER A 137 23.35 0.64 -0.90
N THR A 138 23.39 0.58 0.41
CA THR A 138 22.69 -0.41 1.23
C THR A 138 22.00 0.24 2.42
N ALA A 139 20.86 -0.33 2.80
CA ALA A 139 20.18 -0.04 4.06
C ALA A 139 20.62 -1.06 5.13
N THR A 140 21.03 -0.60 6.30
CA THR A 140 21.36 -1.49 7.41
C THR A 140 20.09 -1.79 8.21
N ILE A 141 19.50 -2.95 7.97
CA ILE A 141 18.28 -3.43 8.66
C ILE A 141 18.70 -4.28 9.86
N ASN A 142 18.08 -4.04 11.00
CA ASN A 142 18.23 -4.90 12.17
C ASN A 142 17.28 -6.10 12.03
N ALA A 143 17.83 -7.25 11.70
CA ALA A 143 17.11 -8.51 11.55
C ALA A 143 17.17 -9.30 12.87
N ASN A 144 16.27 -8.98 13.80
CA ASN A 144 16.18 -9.61 15.12
C ASN A 144 17.51 -9.61 15.90
N GLY A 145 18.21 -8.46 15.94
CA GLY A 145 19.49 -8.30 16.62
C GLY A 145 20.72 -8.38 15.70
N GLU A 146 20.57 -8.94 14.49
CA GLU A 146 21.65 -8.98 13.50
C GLU A 146 21.52 -7.81 12.51
N LYS A 147 22.61 -7.06 12.34
CA LYS A 147 22.67 -5.97 11.35
C LYS A 147 22.93 -6.53 9.95
N THR A 148 21.98 -6.42 9.08
CA THR A 148 22.04 -6.92 7.71
C THR A 148 22.05 -5.77 6.71
N ALA A 149 23.05 -5.72 5.83
CA ALA A 149 23.11 -4.76 4.74
C ALA A 149 22.25 -5.24 3.57
N VAL A 150 21.21 -4.47 3.24
CA VAL A 150 20.26 -4.78 2.17
C VAL A 150 20.44 -3.78 1.03
N PRO A 151 20.68 -4.22 -0.21
CA PRO A 151 20.87 -3.31 -1.33
C PRO A 151 19.65 -2.37 -1.55
N ILE A 152 19.94 -1.09 -1.74
CA ILE A 152 18.93 -0.10 -2.14
C ILE A 152 18.81 -0.14 -3.67
N PRO A 153 17.60 -0.30 -4.24
CA PRO A 153 17.41 -0.23 -5.68
C PRO A 153 17.94 1.09 -6.26
N GLY A 154 18.83 1.00 -7.26
CA GLY A 154 19.52 2.16 -7.84
C GLY A 154 20.75 2.62 -7.05
N GLY A 155 21.11 1.93 -5.96
CA GLY A 155 22.33 2.15 -5.19
C GLY A 155 22.37 3.43 -4.36
N ARG A 156 21.23 4.13 -4.20
CA ARG A 156 21.08 5.33 -3.37
C ARG A 156 19.63 5.75 -3.30
N ILE A 157 19.32 6.69 -2.41
CA ILE A 157 18.04 7.39 -2.36
C ILE A 157 18.27 8.85 -2.74
N THR A 158 17.65 9.30 -3.82
CA THR A 158 17.76 10.69 -4.28
C THR A 158 16.61 11.53 -3.72
N GLU A 159 16.87 12.84 -3.56
CA GLU A 159 15.79 13.78 -3.27
C GLU A 159 14.68 13.69 -4.34
N ASN A 160 13.45 13.81 -3.91
CA ASN A 160 12.35 14.00 -4.81
C ASN A 160 12.35 15.47 -5.25
N GLN A 161 13.08 15.75 -6.32
CA GLN A 161 13.02 17.07 -6.94
C GLN A 161 11.60 17.23 -7.46
N GLY A 162 10.91 18.29 -7.02
CA GLY A 162 9.54 18.59 -7.43
C GLY A 162 9.36 18.48 -8.94
N LEU A 163 8.15 18.13 -9.35
CA LEU A 163 7.83 17.89 -10.75
C LEU A 163 8.26 19.08 -11.60
N ASP A 164 9.14 18.84 -12.56
CA ASP A 164 9.37 19.78 -13.66
C ASP A 164 8.03 20.02 -14.35
N TYR A 165 7.79 21.29 -14.72
CA TYR A 165 6.62 21.59 -15.53
C TYR A 165 6.65 20.76 -16.81
N THR A 166 5.63 19.91 -16.99
CA THR A 166 5.38 19.19 -18.22
C THR A 166 3.99 19.58 -18.69
N PRO A 167 3.82 20.05 -19.94
CA PRO A 167 2.49 20.32 -20.48
C PRO A 167 1.62 19.05 -20.41
N GLU A 168 0.52 19.14 -19.70
CA GLU A 168 -0.46 18.05 -19.59
C GLU A 168 -1.61 18.27 -20.57
N THR A 169 -2.13 17.19 -21.14
CA THR A 169 -3.40 17.27 -21.86
C THR A 169 -4.55 17.27 -20.86
N LEU A 170 -4.87 16.09 -20.38
CA LEU A 170 -5.80 15.84 -19.29
C LEU A 170 -5.26 14.64 -18.54
N ARG A 171 -5.05 14.79 -17.24
CA ARG A 171 -4.55 13.72 -16.39
C ARG A 171 -5.43 13.56 -15.17
N LYS A 172 -5.64 12.32 -14.78
CA LYS A 172 -6.28 11.93 -13.53
C LYS A 172 -5.27 11.24 -12.66
N TRP A 173 -5.27 11.55 -11.37
CA TRP A 173 -4.39 10.91 -10.40
C TRP A 173 -5.01 10.93 -9.01
N ALA A 174 -4.48 10.13 -8.11
CA ALA A 174 -4.89 10.09 -6.72
C ALA A 174 -3.71 9.82 -5.79
N PHE A 175 -3.83 10.32 -4.57
CA PHE A 175 -2.90 10.03 -3.51
C PHE A 175 -3.11 8.62 -2.97
N ASP A 176 -2.05 8.06 -2.41
CA ASP A 176 -2.08 6.75 -1.78
C ASP A 176 -3.01 6.74 -0.57
N VAL A 177 -3.63 5.57 -0.34
CA VAL A 177 -4.50 5.33 0.81
C VAL A 177 -3.92 4.26 1.72
N THR A 178 -4.26 4.35 3.01
CA THR A 178 -3.91 3.39 4.06
C THR A 178 -5.18 2.90 4.76
N ALA A 179 -5.07 1.93 5.66
CA ALA A 179 -6.19 1.46 6.47
C ALA A 179 -6.86 2.57 7.29
N ALA A 180 -6.09 3.62 7.64
CA ALA A 180 -6.59 4.77 8.40
C ALA A 180 -7.30 5.82 7.53
N SER A 181 -7.20 5.73 6.20
CA SER A 181 -7.79 6.70 5.28
C SER A 181 -9.31 6.69 5.35
N LYS A 182 -9.89 7.87 5.57
CA LYS A 182 -11.34 8.11 5.61
C LYS A 182 -11.84 8.78 4.33
N GLN A 183 -10.93 9.10 3.43
CA GLN A 183 -11.22 9.69 2.13
C GLN A 183 -10.15 9.28 1.11
N MET A 184 -10.48 9.44 -0.16
CA MET A 184 -9.57 9.35 -1.28
C MET A 184 -9.38 10.76 -1.84
N ASP A 185 -8.12 11.20 -1.94
CA ASP A 185 -7.77 12.51 -2.47
C ASP A 185 -7.42 12.41 -3.95
N TRP A 186 -8.15 13.12 -4.78
CA TRP A 186 -8.07 13.09 -6.23
C TRP A 186 -7.45 14.36 -6.80
N GLU A 187 -6.80 14.20 -7.93
CA GLU A 187 -6.22 15.28 -8.72
C GLU A 187 -6.66 15.16 -10.19
N ILE A 188 -7.11 16.28 -10.75
CA ILE A 188 -7.27 16.45 -12.20
C ILE A 188 -6.28 17.52 -12.63
N THR A 189 -5.40 17.20 -13.56
CA THR A 189 -4.49 18.17 -14.16
C THR A 189 -4.86 18.38 -15.62
N LEU A 190 -5.01 19.63 -16.03
CA LEU A 190 -5.27 20.00 -17.42
C LEU A 190 -4.37 21.15 -17.87
N GLY A 191 -3.88 21.04 -19.11
CA GLY A 191 -3.11 22.07 -19.80
C GLY A 191 -3.92 22.68 -20.94
N PRO A 192 -4.51 23.87 -20.77
CA PRO A 192 -5.37 24.49 -21.78
C PRO A 192 -4.70 24.67 -23.14
N SER A 193 -3.38 24.85 -23.16
CA SER A 193 -2.61 24.93 -24.43
C SER A 193 -2.73 23.65 -25.26
N GLN A 194 -2.80 22.50 -24.61
CA GLN A 194 -2.93 21.17 -25.25
C GLN A 194 -4.39 20.83 -25.59
N LEU A 195 -5.34 21.50 -24.99
CA LEU A 195 -6.79 21.25 -25.13
C LEU A 195 -7.50 22.25 -26.04
N LYS A 196 -6.83 23.34 -26.38
CA LYS A 196 -7.43 24.50 -27.12
C LYS A 196 -8.14 24.09 -28.42
N ASP A 197 -7.50 23.25 -29.24
CA ASP A 197 -8.07 22.87 -30.52
C ASP A 197 -9.27 21.93 -30.36
N ALA A 198 -9.21 20.99 -29.39
CA ALA A 198 -10.32 20.10 -29.08
C ALA A 198 -11.52 20.89 -28.54
N LEU A 199 -11.30 21.88 -27.69
CA LEU A 199 -12.35 22.76 -27.16
C LEU A 199 -12.96 23.62 -28.27
N ALA A 200 -12.15 24.17 -29.17
CA ALA A 200 -12.64 24.95 -30.30
C ALA A 200 -13.52 24.09 -31.23
N ALA A 201 -13.07 22.86 -31.55
CA ALA A 201 -13.83 21.91 -32.35
C ALA A 201 -15.17 21.52 -31.68
N ALA A 202 -15.21 21.50 -30.35
CA ALA A 202 -16.41 21.26 -29.54
C ALA A 202 -17.34 22.48 -29.41
N GLY A 203 -17.00 23.60 -30.02
CA GLY A 203 -17.77 24.85 -29.92
C GLY A 203 -17.58 25.63 -28.62
N ALA A 204 -16.55 25.30 -27.85
CA ALA A 204 -16.20 25.98 -26.60
C ALA A 204 -14.78 26.56 -26.65
N PRO A 205 -14.46 27.48 -27.58
CA PRO A 205 -13.14 28.04 -27.72
C PRO A 205 -12.70 28.80 -26.47
N ILE A 206 -11.41 28.70 -26.13
CA ILE A 206 -10.82 29.40 -25.00
C ILE A 206 -9.74 30.37 -25.45
N ALA A 207 -9.61 31.50 -24.71
CA ALA A 207 -8.46 32.42 -24.84
C ALA A 207 -7.33 31.96 -23.89
N LEU A 208 -6.09 32.18 -24.30
CA LEU A 208 -4.89 31.87 -23.51
C LEU A 208 -4.03 33.12 -23.31
N ASP A 209 -4.67 34.30 -23.29
CA ASP A 209 -4.02 35.60 -23.20
C ASP A 209 -3.82 36.12 -21.77
N GLY A 210 -4.27 35.35 -20.78
CA GLY A 210 -4.21 35.73 -19.36
C GLY A 210 -5.10 36.93 -18.98
N ARG A 211 -6.07 37.28 -19.83
CA ARG A 211 -6.97 38.42 -19.65
C ARG A 211 -8.42 38.10 -19.93
N THR A 212 -8.68 37.45 -21.04
CA THR A 212 -10.03 37.07 -21.45
C THR A 212 -10.50 35.83 -20.67
N ARG A 213 -11.57 36.01 -19.91
CA ARG A 213 -12.16 34.91 -19.17
C ARG A 213 -12.83 33.92 -20.12
N SER A 214 -12.46 32.67 -20.02
CA SER A 214 -13.02 31.52 -20.74
C SER A 214 -13.44 30.44 -19.75
N THR A 215 -14.26 29.52 -20.19
CA THR A 215 -14.78 28.45 -19.34
C THR A 215 -14.38 27.08 -19.88
N ILE A 216 -13.85 26.21 -18.99
CA ILE A 216 -13.61 24.80 -19.23
C ILE A 216 -14.54 23.99 -18.33
N THR A 217 -15.25 23.03 -18.91
CA THR A 217 -16.17 22.17 -18.17
C THR A 217 -15.70 20.71 -18.26
N LEU A 218 -15.60 20.07 -17.10
CA LEU A 218 -15.28 18.66 -16.94
C LEU A 218 -16.47 17.92 -16.36
N THR A 219 -16.63 16.67 -16.74
CA THR A 219 -17.52 15.72 -16.06
C THR A 219 -16.66 14.66 -15.42
N ASP A 220 -16.83 14.45 -14.13
CA ASP A 220 -16.11 13.49 -13.33
C ASP A 220 -17.08 12.41 -12.84
N GLU A 221 -16.67 11.14 -12.83
CA GLU A 221 -17.54 10.03 -12.49
C GLU A 221 -16.81 9.03 -11.59
N LEU A 222 -17.38 8.78 -10.41
CA LEU A 222 -16.89 7.83 -9.43
C LEU A 222 -17.42 6.43 -9.69
N SER A 223 -16.58 5.41 -9.50
CA SER A 223 -17.03 4.02 -9.41
C SER A 223 -17.84 3.77 -8.12
N PRO A 224 -18.64 2.70 -8.05
CA PRO A 224 -19.34 2.31 -6.82
C PRO A 224 -18.41 2.14 -5.63
N GLY A 225 -18.94 2.32 -4.42
CA GLY A 225 -18.20 2.18 -3.15
C GLY A 225 -17.63 3.48 -2.61
N GLN A 226 -17.86 4.59 -3.30
CA GLN A 226 -17.45 5.94 -2.88
C GLN A 226 -18.49 6.99 -3.25
N ALA A 227 -18.43 8.13 -2.61
CA ALA A 227 -19.24 9.29 -2.90
C ALA A 227 -18.40 10.57 -2.80
N TYR A 228 -18.78 11.63 -3.52
CA TYR A 228 -18.09 12.91 -3.40
C TYR A 228 -18.19 13.47 -1.98
N SER A 229 -17.06 13.99 -1.48
CA SER A 229 -17.10 14.80 -0.27
C SER A 229 -17.97 16.04 -0.51
N GLN A 230 -18.92 16.26 0.40
CA GLN A 230 -19.80 17.44 0.38
C GLN A 230 -19.14 18.68 1.00
N ASP A 231 -17.93 18.52 1.53
CA ASP A 231 -17.13 19.65 2.02
C ASP A 231 -16.48 20.38 0.85
N LEU A 232 -17.11 21.45 0.41
CA LEU A 232 -16.64 22.25 -0.71
C LEU A 232 -15.28 22.93 -0.46
N THR A 233 -14.85 23.04 0.79
CA THR A 233 -13.52 23.58 1.13
C THR A 233 -12.38 22.65 0.66
N GLN A 234 -12.69 21.39 0.38
CA GLN A 234 -11.72 20.42 -0.17
C GLN A 234 -11.57 20.52 -1.69
N TRP A 235 -12.47 21.22 -2.37
CA TRP A 235 -12.36 21.49 -3.80
C TRP A 235 -11.49 22.72 -4.02
N ARG A 236 -10.34 22.54 -4.64
CA ARG A 236 -9.31 23.58 -4.78
C ARG A 236 -8.75 23.60 -6.18
N LEU A 237 -8.50 24.80 -6.69
CA LEU A 237 -7.79 25.02 -7.94
C LEU A 237 -6.36 25.49 -7.64
N ASN A 238 -5.38 24.75 -8.13
CA ASN A 238 -3.97 25.14 -8.15
C ASN A 238 -3.55 25.49 -9.57
N ILE A 239 -2.67 26.47 -9.71
CA ILE A 239 -2.16 26.92 -11.00
C ILE A 239 -0.65 26.73 -11.01
N GLY A 240 -0.15 25.91 -11.93
CA GLY A 240 1.27 25.63 -12.10
C GLY A 240 1.79 26.22 -13.41
N THR A 241 2.75 27.15 -13.34
CA THR A 241 3.42 27.72 -14.53
C THR A 241 4.72 26.99 -14.85
N SER A 242 5.29 27.24 -16.04
CA SER A 242 6.53 26.62 -16.49
C SER A 242 7.77 26.95 -15.66
N SER A 243 7.73 28.03 -14.87
CA SER A 243 8.89 28.49 -14.08
C SER A 243 8.72 28.33 -12.58
N THR A 244 7.49 28.30 -12.09
CA THR A 244 7.17 28.16 -10.68
C THR A 244 5.82 27.49 -10.53
N ARG A 245 5.72 26.56 -9.59
CA ARG A 245 4.44 26.07 -9.14
C ARG A 245 3.87 27.10 -8.18
N ASN A 246 3.08 28.02 -8.69
CA ASN A 246 2.33 28.93 -7.86
C ASN A 246 1.08 28.22 -7.38
N ASP A 247 1.07 27.83 -6.13
CA ASP A 247 -0.13 27.32 -5.48
C ASP A 247 -1.10 28.48 -5.28
N VAL A 248 -2.03 28.56 -6.19
CA VAL A 248 -3.16 29.47 -6.05
C VAL A 248 -4.34 28.62 -5.63
N TYR A 249 -4.78 28.82 -4.41
CA TYR A 249 -5.95 28.14 -3.88
C TYR A 249 -7.19 28.93 -4.29
N GLY A 250 -7.77 28.58 -5.44
CA GLY A 250 -9.14 28.95 -5.72
C GLY A 250 -10.06 28.06 -4.90
N GLN A 251 -10.71 28.59 -3.91
CA GLN A 251 -11.74 27.86 -3.22
C GLN A 251 -13.03 27.96 -3.98
N VAL A 252 -13.58 26.81 -4.35
CA VAL A 252 -14.89 26.79 -4.95
C VAL A 252 -15.93 26.78 -3.89
N THR A 253 -16.74 27.75 -4.01
CA THR A 253 -17.96 27.77 -3.25
C THR A 253 -19.05 28.37 -4.11
N ASP A 254 -19.77 27.54 -4.81
CA ASP A 254 -21.09 27.92 -5.25
C ASP A 254 -22.00 28.26 -4.05
N ALA A 255 -21.86 27.57 -2.92
CA ALA A 255 -22.64 27.80 -1.70
C ALA A 255 -22.20 28.99 -0.86
N THR A 256 -20.91 29.37 -0.87
CA THR A 256 -20.41 30.48 -0.08
C THR A 256 -20.03 31.69 -0.94
N GLY A 257 -19.93 31.51 -2.26
CA GLY A 257 -19.61 32.59 -3.18
C GLY A 257 -18.32 33.33 -2.85
N THR A 258 -17.38 32.63 -2.15
CA THR A 258 -16.11 33.26 -1.79
C THR A 258 -15.21 33.25 -3.01
N ASP A 259 -15.14 34.34 -3.67
CA ASP A 259 -14.21 34.60 -4.75
C ASP A 259 -12.81 34.82 -4.17
N GLN A 260 -11.82 34.07 -4.67
CA GLN A 260 -10.44 34.25 -4.29
C GLN A 260 -9.67 34.82 -5.49
N ASP A 261 -9.38 36.11 -5.44
CA ASP A 261 -8.44 36.72 -6.34
C ASP A 261 -7.07 36.08 -6.18
N THR A 262 -6.54 35.56 -7.27
CA THR A 262 -5.22 34.96 -7.28
C THR A 262 -4.23 35.88 -7.97
N SER A 263 -2.93 35.68 -7.73
CA SER A 263 -1.89 36.41 -8.49
C SER A 263 -1.89 36.06 -9.99
N GLN A 264 -2.64 35.05 -10.40
CA GLN A 264 -2.80 34.61 -11.78
C GLN A 264 -4.10 35.09 -12.42
N GLY A 265 -4.87 35.90 -11.73
CA GLY A 265 -6.14 36.43 -12.19
C GLY A 265 -7.34 35.94 -11.38
N ASP A 266 -8.51 36.37 -11.81
CA ASP A 266 -9.78 36.04 -11.19
C ASP A 266 -10.33 34.72 -11.77
N PHE A 267 -10.25 33.66 -10.98
CA PHE A 267 -10.71 32.32 -11.32
C PHE A 267 -11.88 31.87 -10.44
N ASP A 268 -12.90 31.30 -11.07
CA ASP A 268 -14.00 30.63 -10.40
C ASP A 268 -13.87 29.11 -10.65
N LEU A 269 -14.12 28.36 -9.62
CA LEU A 269 -14.28 26.91 -9.69
C LEU A 269 -15.68 26.57 -9.16
N ASN A 270 -16.55 25.99 -9.94
CA ASN A 270 -17.90 25.57 -9.54
C ASN A 270 -18.06 24.07 -9.70
N VAL A 271 -18.77 23.46 -8.77
CA VAL A 271 -19.05 22.01 -8.80
C VAL A 271 -20.52 21.76 -8.55
N ALA A 272 -21.12 20.95 -9.40
CA ALA A 272 -22.49 20.46 -9.24
C ALA A 272 -22.47 18.94 -9.19
N PHE A 273 -23.12 18.37 -8.16
CA PHE A 273 -23.18 16.93 -7.95
C PHE A 273 -24.52 16.35 -8.45
N GLU A 274 -24.44 15.23 -9.12
CA GLU A 274 -25.58 14.42 -9.53
C GLU A 274 -25.24 12.93 -9.30
N GLY A 275 -25.53 12.44 -8.10
CA GLY A 275 -25.19 11.08 -7.70
C GLY A 275 -23.67 10.83 -7.68
N ASP A 276 -23.22 9.91 -8.51
CA ASP A 276 -21.82 9.54 -8.70
C ASP A 276 -21.07 10.43 -9.72
N ARG A 277 -21.73 11.47 -10.22
CA ARG A 277 -21.19 12.45 -11.17
C ARG A 277 -21.01 13.81 -10.54
N ALA A 278 -19.93 14.48 -10.96
CA ALA A 278 -19.71 15.89 -10.69
C ALA A 278 -19.44 16.64 -12.00
N THR A 279 -20.13 17.77 -12.19
CA THR A 279 -19.79 18.72 -13.22
C THR A 279 -18.91 19.80 -12.62
N ILE A 280 -17.68 19.89 -13.10
CA ILE A 280 -16.65 20.82 -12.62
C ILE A 280 -16.47 21.89 -13.68
N THR A 281 -16.65 23.15 -13.30
CA THR A 281 -16.53 24.29 -14.21
C THR A 281 -15.48 25.24 -13.70
N ILE A 282 -14.45 25.49 -14.52
CA ILE A 282 -13.37 26.44 -14.24
C ILE A 282 -13.54 27.63 -15.19
N THR A 283 -13.71 28.80 -14.65
CA THR A 283 -13.83 30.05 -15.42
C THR A 283 -12.73 31.03 -15.01
N GLY A 284 -11.96 31.48 -15.96
CA GLY A 284 -10.90 32.45 -15.66
C GLY A 284 -10.06 32.82 -16.87
N PRO A 285 -9.09 33.72 -16.65
CA PRO A 285 -8.17 34.17 -17.69
C PRO A 285 -7.02 33.17 -17.86
N PHE A 286 -7.27 32.09 -18.58
CA PHE A 286 -6.24 31.05 -18.82
C PHE A 286 -5.03 31.63 -19.55
N THR A 287 -3.84 31.08 -19.21
CA THR A 287 -2.58 31.41 -19.87
C THR A 287 -2.01 30.16 -20.56
N ALA A 288 -1.22 30.40 -21.63
CA ALA A 288 -0.43 29.34 -22.25
C ALA A 288 0.62 28.79 -21.28
N ASP A 289 1.12 27.58 -21.56
CA ASP A 289 2.19 26.92 -20.80
C ASP A 289 1.95 26.84 -19.30
N THR A 290 0.71 26.60 -18.92
CA THR A 290 0.23 26.53 -17.55
C THR A 290 -0.63 25.30 -17.37
N ASN A 291 -0.43 24.56 -16.27
CA ASN A 291 -1.31 23.48 -15.84
C ASN A 291 -2.27 24.01 -14.76
N TYR A 292 -3.52 23.64 -14.89
CA TYR A 292 -4.57 23.90 -13.92
C TYR A 292 -4.93 22.59 -13.23
N ILE A 293 -4.88 22.59 -11.90
CA ILE A 293 -4.95 21.38 -11.11
C ILE A 293 -6.13 21.51 -10.15
N VAL A 294 -7.11 20.61 -10.28
CA VAL A 294 -8.25 20.56 -9.37
C VAL A 294 -8.01 19.43 -8.37
N TYR A 295 -7.94 19.78 -7.08
CA TYR A 295 -7.90 18.83 -5.98
C TYR A 295 -9.27 18.69 -5.35
N TYR A 296 -9.65 17.48 -4.98
CA TYR A 296 -10.90 17.21 -4.27
C TYR A 296 -10.85 15.82 -3.64
N ALA A 297 -11.88 15.49 -2.85
CA ALA A 297 -11.96 14.20 -2.17
C ALA A 297 -13.26 13.46 -2.47
N SER A 298 -13.18 12.15 -2.42
CA SER A 298 -14.32 11.25 -2.24
C SER A 298 -14.19 10.48 -0.92
N VAL A 299 -15.31 10.00 -0.40
CA VAL A 299 -15.39 9.24 0.84
C VAL A 299 -15.88 7.83 0.56
N PRO A 300 -15.32 6.79 1.24
CA PRO A 300 -15.85 5.44 1.14
C PRO A 300 -17.30 5.36 1.65
N THR A 301 -18.14 4.58 0.96
CA THR A 301 -19.53 4.33 1.38
C THR A 301 -19.70 3.05 2.18
N SER A 302 -18.60 2.43 2.60
CA SER A 302 -18.62 1.27 3.49
C SER A 302 -19.19 1.62 4.87
N GLU A 303 -19.74 0.64 5.58
CA GLU A 303 -20.28 0.84 6.93
C GLU A 303 -19.23 1.38 7.92
N SER A 304 -17.97 1.00 7.75
CA SER A 304 -16.86 1.50 8.58
C SER A 304 -16.45 2.94 8.25
N GLY A 305 -16.89 3.48 7.11
CA GLY A 305 -16.44 4.76 6.59
C GLY A 305 -14.94 4.79 6.27
N SER A 306 -14.34 3.63 6.02
CA SER A 306 -12.93 3.47 5.68
C SER A 306 -12.76 2.76 4.36
N VAL A 307 -11.62 2.96 3.71
CA VAL A 307 -11.25 2.20 2.51
C VAL A 307 -11.22 0.70 2.81
N GLN A 308 -11.66 -0.10 1.84
CA GLN A 308 -11.76 -1.55 1.99
C GLN A 308 -10.62 -2.23 1.24
N PRO A 309 -9.89 -3.19 1.86
CA PRO A 309 -8.87 -3.97 1.17
C PRO A 309 -9.47 -4.73 -0.02
N GLY A 310 -8.78 -4.67 -1.17
CA GLY A 310 -9.18 -5.38 -2.39
C GLY A 310 -10.30 -4.74 -3.20
N LEU A 311 -10.91 -3.64 -2.73
CA LEU A 311 -11.86 -2.87 -3.51
C LEU A 311 -11.13 -1.84 -4.37
N GLU A 312 -11.49 -1.80 -5.65
CA GLU A 312 -11.02 -0.76 -6.57
C GLU A 312 -11.90 0.48 -6.46
N TYR A 313 -11.27 1.62 -6.19
CA TYR A 313 -11.90 2.95 -6.26
C TYR A 313 -11.42 3.63 -7.52
N LYS A 314 -12.24 3.60 -8.56
CA LYS A 314 -11.92 4.21 -9.85
C LYS A 314 -12.62 5.55 -9.99
N ASN A 315 -11.96 6.47 -10.66
CA ASN A 315 -12.51 7.75 -11.01
C ASN A 315 -12.10 8.12 -12.45
N ASN A 316 -13.07 8.58 -13.23
CA ASN A 316 -12.91 8.96 -14.62
C ASN A 316 -13.31 10.42 -14.82
N VAL A 317 -12.48 11.18 -15.53
CA VAL A 317 -12.77 12.56 -15.90
C VAL A 317 -12.82 12.70 -17.41
N HIS A 318 -13.79 13.47 -17.89
CA HIS A 318 -14.03 13.72 -19.30
C HIS A 318 -14.14 15.23 -19.56
N LEU A 319 -13.43 15.72 -20.58
CA LEU A 319 -13.55 17.10 -21.02
C LEU A 319 -14.80 17.24 -21.90
N LYS A 320 -15.78 17.99 -21.39
CA LYS A 320 -17.11 18.11 -22.00
C LYS A 320 -17.05 18.48 -23.48
N GLY A 321 -17.78 17.72 -24.30
CA GLY A 321 -17.90 17.95 -25.74
C GLY A 321 -16.74 17.44 -26.58
N THR A 322 -15.74 16.79 -25.98
CA THR A 322 -14.55 16.24 -26.67
C THR A 322 -14.45 14.74 -26.44
N ASP A 323 -13.46 14.10 -27.05
CA ASP A 323 -13.05 12.72 -26.80
C ASP A 323 -11.95 12.59 -25.75
N ARG A 324 -11.61 13.69 -25.06
CA ARG A 324 -10.53 13.70 -24.08
C ARG A 324 -11.05 13.21 -22.73
N GLU A 325 -10.44 12.15 -22.25
CA GLU A 325 -10.73 11.54 -20.96
C GLU A 325 -9.46 11.04 -20.27
N ALA A 326 -9.52 10.90 -18.97
CA ALA A 326 -8.47 10.31 -18.16
C ALA A 326 -9.09 9.58 -16.96
N SER A 327 -8.45 8.52 -16.51
CA SER A 327 -8.93 7.76 -15.37
C SER A 327 -7.77 7.32 -14.48
N TRP A 328 -8.11 7.06 -13.21
CA TRP A 328 -7.17 6.50 -12.25
C TRP A 328 -7.90 5.55 -11.30
N SER A 329 -7.19 4.55 -10.83
CA SER A 329 -7.70 3.59 -9.85
C SER A 329 -6.84 3.56 -8.60
N ILE A 330 -7.48 3.55 -7.45
CA ILE A 330 -6.87 3.34 -6.15
C ILE A 330 -7.26 1.96 -5.66
N TYR A 331 -6.28 1.21 -5.15
CA TYR A 331 -6.50 -0.01 -4.39
C TYR A 331 -5.90 0.16 -3.01
N TYR A 332 -6.63 -0.20 -1.97
CA TYR A 332 -6.00 -0.41 -0.69
C TYR A 332 -5.40 -1.81 -0.66
N THR A 333 -4.09 -1.87 -0.55
CA THR A 333 -3.36 -3.11 -0.31
C THR A 333 -2.83 -3.10 1.12
N ARG A 334 -3.00 -4.21 1.84
CA ARG A 334 -2.42 -4.35 3.18
C ARG A 334 -0.92 -4.10 3.13
N SER A 335 -0.45 -3.22 4.01
CA SER A 335 0.96 -2.84 4.05
C SER A 335 1.86 -3.90 4.68
N PHE A 336 1.28 -4.93 5.28
CA PHE A 336 2.01 -6.01 5.90
C PHE A 336 1.31 -7.34 5.70
N THR A 337 2.09 -8.39 5.43
CA THR A 337 1.64 -9.78 5.42
C THR A 337 2.66 -10.64 6.13
N ILE A 338 2.19 -11.65 6.84
CA ILE A 338 3.04 -12.65 7.47
C ILE A 338 2.41 -14.03 7.30
N ASP A 339 3.20 -14.94 6.75
CA ASP A 339 2.82 -16.34 6.63
C ASP A 339 3.44 -17.12 7.78
N VAL A 340 2.72 -18.11 8.26
CA VAL A 340 3.14 -19.01 9.33
C VAL A 340 2.95 -20.44 8.88
N GLU A 341 4.03 -21.19 8.92
CA GLU A 341 4.02 -22.64 8.67
C GLU A 341 4.34 -23.37 9.96
N LEU A 342 3.47 -24.28 10.35
CA LEU A 342 3.71 -25.24 11.41
C LEU A 342 3.99 -26.62 10.78
N ALA A 343 5.11 -27.21 11.16
CA ALA A 343 5.49 -28.53 10.72
C ALA A 343 5.78 -29.43 11.93
N PRO A 344 5.69 -30.76 11.79
CA PRO A 344 6.23 -31.68 12.78
C PRO A 344 7.68 -31.32 13.06
N GLY A 345 8.01 -31.12 14.33
CA GLY A 345 9.32 -30.65 14.74
C GLY A 345 10.38 -31.75 14.88
N PHE A 346 11.46 -31.41 15.57
CA PHE A 346 12.52 -32.35 15.89
C PHE A 346 11.99 -33.55 16.65
N GLY A 347 12.21 -34.77 16.07
CA GLY A 347 11.61 -36.00 16.54
C GLY A 347 10.38 -36.42 15.76
N GLY A 348 9.85 -35.54 14.94
CA GLY A 348 8.83 -35.84 13.93
C GLY A 348 9.46 -36.15 12.57
N PHE A 349 8.83 -36.99 11.80
CA PHE A 349 9.15 -37.17 10.39
C PHE A 349 7.84 -37.14 9.60
N SER A 350 7.92 -36.65 8.38
CA SER A 350 6.80 -36.76 7.45
C SER A 350 7.01 -37.95 6.51
N VAL A 351 5.96 -38.71 6.30
CA VAL A 351 5.96 -39.75 5.29
C VAL A 351 5.12 -39.29 4.11
N ALA A 352 5.77 -39.10 2.97
CA ALA A 352 5.08 -38.81 1.73
C ALA A 352 4.92 -40.11 0.94
N LYS A 353 3.68 -40.52 0.66
CA LYS A 353 3.38 -41.63 -0.25
C LYS A 353 3.37 -41.11 -1.69
N LEU A 354 4.35 -41.50 -2.47
CA LEU A 354 4.37 -41.23 -3.90
C LEU A 354 3.89 -42.48 -4.65
N LEU A 355 2.82 -42.34 -5.40
CA LEU A 355 2.34 -43.38 -6.30
C LEU A 355 3.06 -43.26 -7.64
N THR A 356 3.76 -44.29 -8.05
CA THR A 356 4.52 -44.33 -9.30
C THR A 356 4.12 -45.52 -10.17
N GLY A 357 4.45 -45.49 -11.45
CA GLY A 357 4.16 -46.51 -12.42
C GLY A 357 2.78 -46.44 -13.07
N SER A 358 2.50 -47.34 -14.00
CA SER A 358 1.28 -47.31 -14.84
C SER A 358 -0.02 -47.55 -14.07
N GLY A 359 0.07 -48.05 -12.83
CA GLY A 359 -1.07 -48.21 -11.92
C GLY A 359 -1.43 -46.98 -11.09
N ALA A 360 -0.53 -46.02 -10.96
CA ALA A 360 -0.74 -44.83 -10.12
C ALA A 360 -2.04 -44.04 -10.44
N PRO A 361 -2.41 -43.81 -11.71
CA PRO A 361 -3.67 -43.15 -12.06
C PRO A 361 -4.94 -43.96 -11.74
N LYS A 362 -4.79 -45.22 -11.41
CA LYS A 362 -5.92 -46.13 -11.11
C LYS A 362 -6.28 -46.19 -9.63
N VAL A 363 -5.47 -45.52 -8.78
CA VAL A 363 -5.74 -45.46 -7.35
C VAL A 363 -6.78 -44.35 -7.12
N PRO A 364 -7.94 -44.66 -6.53
CA PRO A 364 -8.97 -43.67 -6.29
C PRO A 364 -8.47 -42.48 -5.43
N ALA A 365 -8.95 -41.29 -5.73
CA ALA A 365 -8.72 -40.17 -4.85
C ALA A 365 -9.31 -40.42 -3.46
N GLY A 366 -8.56 -40.10 -2.41
CA GLY A 366 -8.97 -40.37 -1.03
C GLY A 366 -8.62 -41.78 -0.50
N THR A 367 -7.87 -42.59 -1.28
CA THR A 367 -7.35 -43.85 -0.76
C THR A 367 -6.40 -43.60 0.40
N THR A 368 -6.68 -44.20 1.54
CA THR A 368 -5.82 -44.19 2.74
C THR A 368 -4.82 -45.31 2.71
N PHE A 369 -3.65 -45.07 3.25
CA PHE A 369 -2.60 -46.07 3.42
C PHE A 369 -2.16 -46.09 4.87
N ASP A 370 -2.11 -47.25 5.48
CA ASP A 370 -1.55 -47.41 6.81
C ASP A 370 -0.02 -47.40 6.72
N VAL A 371 0.62 -46.59 7.56
CA VAL A 371 2.07 -46.53 7.66
C VAL A 371 2.47 -46.92 9.07
N ALA A 372 3.19 -48.00 9.20
CA ALA A 372 3.81 -48.42 10.45
C ALA A 372 5.20 -47.75 10.54
N VAL A 373 5.47 -47.13 11.65
CA VAL A 373 6.75 -46.47 11.91
C VAL A 373 7.37 -47.04 13.18
N ASP A 374 8.49 -47.69 13.00
CA ASP A 374 9.32 -48.19 14.11
C ASP A 374 10.51 -47.25 14.27
N TYR A 375 10.70 -46.69 15.46
CA TYR A 375 11.87 -45.87 15.74
C TYR A 375 12.40 -46.12 17.15
N THR A 376 13.70 -45.91 17.31
CA THR A 376 14.38 -46.07 18.60
C THR A 376 14.82 -44.70 19.10
N LEU A 377 14.43 -44.34 20.30
CA LEU A 377 14.89 -43.14 20.95
C LEU A 377 16.41 -43.17 21.25
N PRO A 378 17.09 -42.00 21.21
CA PRO A 378 18.44 -41.95 21.73
C PRO A 378 18.50 -42.40 23.19
N GLY A 379 19.43 -43.36 23.48
CA GLY A 379 19.56 -43.95 24.81
C GLY A 379 18.84 -45.25 25.02
N GLY A 380 18.21 -45.86 23.99
CA GLY A 380 17.63 -47.17 24.03
C GLY A 380 16.25 -47.27 24.72
N ALA A 381 15.59 -46.15 24.99
CA ALA A 381 14.22 -46.14 25.45
C ALA A 381 13.26 -46.58 24.31
N THR A 382 12.32 -47.47 24.59
CA THR A 382 11.25 -47.83 23.66
C THR A 382 10.07 -46.90 23.83
N VAL A 383 9.51 -46.45 22.71
CA VAL A 383 8.27 -45.67 22.69
C VAL A 383 7.12 -46.55 22.32
N ASP A 384 5.99 -46.34 22.96
CA ASP A 384 4.75 -47.00 22.57
C ASP A 384 4.37 -46.64 21.15
N THR A 385 3.91 -47.64 20.40
CA THR A 385 3.46 -47.51 19.01
C THR A 385 2.33 -46.49 18.87
N TYR A 386 2.48 -45.57 17.98
CA TYR A 386 1.38 -44.74 17.51
C TYR A 386 0.75 -45.32 16.27
#